data_998ab244dce8011785e7cf16b2bee927
#
_entry.id   998ab244dce8011785e7cf16b2bee927
#
_cell.length_a   1.000
_cell.length_b   1.000
_cell.length_c   1.000
_cell.angle_alpha   90.00
_cell.angle_beta   90.00
_cell.angle_gamma   90.00
#
_symmetry.space_group_name_H-M   'P 1'
#
loop_
_entity.id
_entity.type
_entity.pdbx_description
1 polymer ?
#
loop_
_entity_poly.entity_id
_entity_poly.type
_entity_poly.pdbx_seq_one_letter_code
_entity_poly.pdbx_strand_id
1 'polypeptide(L)'
;MPFVTRLAICVVVAVGLAGCLGDAPHSNPLDPLSDAPVTAGEVSGRVTGIYPPFDGRGGVRVRVMPQGGGTERVTTTATDGTFTLDGIPGGRILVVAEADGLAEASVETDVVAGSTSEVLLQLNALPVVTAQAARTVHIERWFPDAPVFRLEVEADVTDPDRPSDVDAVALVVESLGFRAPLTEVGPGRYEAALDAAALPGGQVQSLLGQALRIEVTDVAGAVALGPPLALVRVIEQTPLTASPQGLVTLAANPPVLEWRPAALPFAFTYRADVFLIDGAGIPNLIQSADGLSPATTALPLASALAPGDYYWTIWVTDAAGNRSRSKEAGFRVP
;
A
#
# COMPACT_ATOMS: atom_id res chain seq x y z
N MET A 1 30.48 78.36 -66.89
CA MET A 1 29.65 78.30 -65.68
C MET A 1 28.98 76.95 -65.55
N PRO A 2 29.60 75.89 -65.08
CA PRO A 2 28.90 74.72 -64.60
C PRO A 2 29.45 74.12 -63.25
N PHE A 3 30.24 74.84 -62.49
CA PHE A 3 30.87 74.27 -61.25
C PHE A 3 30.17 74.59 -59.97
N VAL A 4 29.29 75.58 -59.91
CA VAL A 4 28.57 75.99 -58.65
C VAL A 4 27.30 75.18 -58.35
N THR A 5 26.64 74.61 -59.37
CA THR A 5 25.42 73.91 -59.25
C THR A 5 25.59 72.46 -58.71
N ARG A 6 26.78 71.83 -58.87
CA ARG A 6 27.02 70.45 -58.33
C ARG A 6 27.43 70.40 -56.87
N LEU A 7 27.87 71.50 -56.27
CA LEU A 7 28.29 71.59 -54.88
C LEU A 7 27.07 71.77 -53.93
N ALA A 8 26.03 72.45 -54.45
CA ALA A 8 24.81 72.68 -53.66
C ALA A 8 23.95 71.38 -53.47
N ILE A 9 23.97 70.45 -54.43
CA ILE A 9 23.21 69.17 -54.33
C ILE A 9 23.90 68.17 -53.38
N CYS A 10 25.23 68.16 -53.29
CA CYS A 10 25.93 67.29 -52.30
C CYS A 10 25.79 67.74 -50.87
N VAL A 11 25.63 69.02 -50.56
CA VAL A 11 25.41 69.50 -49.18
C VAL A 11 24.01 69.28 -48.71
N VAL A 12 22.98 69.32 -49.57
CA VAL A 12 21.58 69.02 -49.19
C VAL A 12 21.36 67.51 -48.92
N VAL A 13 22.04 66.60 -49.63
CA VAL A 13 21.99 65.18 -49.41
C VAL A 13 22.74 64.77 -48.12
N ALA A 14 23.83 65.46 -47.75
CA ALA A 14 24.54 65.17 -46.49
C ALA A 14 23.84 65.65 -45.23
N VAL A 15 22.96 66.65 -45.27
CA VAL A 15 22.18 67.12 -44.14
C VAL A 15 20.90 66.22 -43.92
N GLY A 16 20.42 65.56 -44.98
CA GLY A 16 19.28 64.63 -44.88
C GLY A 16 19.59 63.28 -44.26
N LEU A 17 20.88 62.89 -44.14
CA LEU A 17 21.30 61.63 -43.53
C LEU A 17 21.73 61.71 -42.03
N ALA A 18 21.78 62.92 -41.47
CA ALA A 18 22.12 63.11 -40.05
C ALA A 18 20.92 63.10 -39.08
N GLY A 19 19.70 62.82 -39.58
CA GLY A 19 18.46 62.95 -38.80
C GLY A 19 17.91 61.68 -38.15
N CYS A 20 18.63 60.56 -38.18
CA CYS A 20 18.11 59.27 -37.64
C CYS A 20 19.13 58.50 -36.78
N LEU A 21 19.95 59.21 -36.00
CA LEU A 21 20.77 58.58 -34.97
C LEU A 21 20.33 59.01 -33.53
N GLY A 22 19.06 59.34 -33.34
CA GLY A 22 18.49 59.38 -32.00
C GLY A 22 18.18 57.98 -31.58
N ASP A 23 18.56 57.54 -30.36
CA ASP A 23 18.13 56.32 -29.76
C ASP A 23 16.60 56.22 -29.88
N ALA A 24 16.14 55.17 -30.57
CA ALA A 24 14.69 54.87 -30.61
C ALA A 24 14.20 54.67 -29.18
N PRO A 25 13.04 55.24 -28.80
CA PRO A 25 12.55 55.03 -27.46
C PRO A 25 12.37 53.52 -27.19
N HIS A 26 13.00 52.98 -26.15
CA HIS A 26 12.87 51.62 -25.68
C HIS A 26 11.52 51.43 -24.97
N SER A 27 10.42 51.69 -25.68
CA SER A 27 9.07 51.62 -25.16
C SER A 27 8.45 50.20 -25.23
N ASN A 28 9.15 49.27 -25.91
CA ASN A 28 8.72 47.88 -25.93
C ASN A 28 9.10 47.19 -24.59
N PRO A 29 8.14 46.73 -23.76
CA PRO A 29 8.43 46.07 -22.52
C PRO A 29 9.28 44.80 -22.64
N LEU A 30 9.35 44.18 -23.81
CA LEU A 30 10.22 43.04 -24.10
C LEU A 30 11.66 43.41 -24.48
N ASP A 31 11.95 44.71 -24.63
CA ASP A 31 13.30 45.22 -24.85
C ASP A 31 14.06 45.18 -23.50
N PRO A 32 15.24 44.50 -23.42
CA PRO A 32 16.02 44.47 -22.18
C PRO A 32 16.48 45.87 -21.70
N LEU A 33 16.47 46.89 -22.60
CA LEU A 33 16.82 48.27 -22.29
C LEU A 33 15.59 49.12 -21.96
N SER A 34 14.39 48.56 -21.92
CA SER A 34 13.16 49.27 -21.57
C SER A 34 13.20 49.77 -20.12
N ASP A 35 12.62 50.95 -19.89
CA ASP A 35 12.45 51.55 -18.56
C ASP A 35 11.55 50.66 -17.64
N ALA A 36 10.74 49.76 -18.23
CA ALA A 36 9.90 48.80 -17.55
C ALA A 36 9.93 47.43 -18.25
N PRO A 37 11.05 46.70 -18.18
CA PRO A 37 11.17 45.42 -18.86
C PRO A 37 10.22 44.40 -18.22
N VAL A 38 9.60 43.55 -19.03
CA VAL A 38 8.86 42.40 -18.55
C VAL A 38 9.87 41.34 -18.06
N THR A 39 9.89 41.10 -16.76
CA THR A 39 10.82 40.16 -16.12
C THR A 39 10.14 38.85 -15.70
N ALA A 40 8.83 38.77 -15.87
CA ALA A 40 8.02 37.62 -15.47
C ALA A 40 7.20 37.10 -16.65
N GLY A 41 6.90 35.81 -16.60
CA GLY A 41 6.00 35.10 -17.49
C GLY A 41 4.83 34.50 -16.74
N GLU A 42 4.10 33.66 -17.47
CA GLU A 42 2.96 32.89 -16.97
C GLU A 42 3.27 31.39 -17.06
N VAL A 43 2.77 30.62 -16.10
CA VAL A 43 2.75 29.15 -16.17
C VAL A 43 1.29 28.73 -16.20
N SER A 44 0.89 28.05 -17.26
CA SER A 44 -0.43 27.40 -17.37
C SER A 44 -0.25 25.91 -17.53
N GLY A 45 -1.29 25.16 -17.20
CA GLY A 45 -1.19 23.71 -17.36
C GLY A 45 -2.45 22.97 -16.95
N ARG A 46 -2.31 21.66 -16.99
CA ARG A 46 -3.37 20.75 -16.60
C ARG A 46 -2.82 19.63 -15.73
N VAL A 47 -3.57 19.28 -14.70
CA VAL A 47 -3.33 18.10 -13.86
C VAL A 47 -4.36 17.04 -14.21
N THR A 48 -3.91 15.82 -14.53
CA THR A 48 -4.78 14.69 -14.90
C THR A 48 -4.43 13.45 -14.11
N GLY A 49 -5.27 12.40 -14.16
CA GLY A 49 -4.88 11.05 -13.77
C GLY A 49 -3.86 10.47 -14.75
N ILE A 50 -3.12 9.43 -14.32
CA ILE A 50 -2.10 8.75 -15.15
C ILE A 50 -2.69 7.81 -16.19
N TYR A 51 -3.96 7.40 -16.05
CA TYR A 51 -4.62 6.45 -16.94
C TYR A 51 -5.69 7.11 -17.81
N PRO A 52 -5.90 6.59 -19.05
CA PRO A 52 -7.02 7.01 -19.87
C PRO A 52 -8.36 6.86 -19.15
N PRO A 53 -9.29 7.80 -19.33
CA PRO A 53 -9.27 8.89 -20.32
C PRO A 53 -8.50 10.16 -19.93
N PHE A 54 -7.58 10.12 -18.95
CA PHE A 54 -6.78 11.23 -18.45
C PHE A 54 -7.65 12.39 -17.94
N ASP A 55 -8.61 12.03 -17.10
CA ASP A 55 -9.56 12.98 -16.50
C ASP A 55 -8.82 14.06 -15.71
N GLY A 56 -9.26 15.31 -15.88
CA GLY A 56 -8.72 16.43 -15.13
C GLY A 56 -8.99 16.28 -13.64
N ARG A 57 -7.96 16.56 -12.82
CA ARG A 57 -8.04 16.50 -11.35
C ARG A 57 -8.24 17.90 -10.79
N GLY A 58 -9.47 18.21 -10.35
CA GLY A 58 -9.80 19.45 -9.69
C GLY A 58 -9.44 19.46 -8.22
N GLY A 59 -9.15 20.64 -7.66
CA GLY A 59 -8.81 20.80 -6.25
C GLY A 59 -7.37 20.40 -5.88
N VAL A 60 -6.52 20.13 -6.86
CA VAL A 60 -5.10 19.79 -6.67
C VAL A 60 -4.31 21.06 -6.37
N ARG A 61 -3.50 21.05 -5.33
CA ARG A 61 -2.56 22.12 -5.02
C ARG A 61 -1.37 22.07 -5.98
N VAL A 62 -1.13 23.18 -6.69
CA VAL A 62 0.01 23.33 -7.60
C VAL A 62 0.94 24.38 -7.05
N ARG A 63 2.21 24.02 -6.87
CA ARG A 63 3.28 24.89 -6.40
C ARG A 63 4.29 25.12 -7.52
N VAL A 64 4.69 26.37 -7.74
CA VAL A 64 5.73 26.75 -8.69
C VAL A 64 6.89 27.34 -7.91
N MET A 65 8.04 26.71 -8.01
CA MET A 65 9.26 27.06 -7.28
C MET A 65 10.37 27.48 -8.26
N PRO A 66 10.73 28.79 -8.33
CA PRO A 66 11.86 29.26 -9.13
C PRO A 66 13.19 28.70 -8.59
N GLN A 67 13.99 28.05 -9.43
CA GLN A 67 15.28 27.45 -9.00
C GLN A 67 16.41 28.50 -8.88
N GLY A 68 16.30 29.66 -9.53
CA GLY A 68 17.25 30.76 -9.44
C GLY A 68 17.06 31.72 -8.24
N GLY A 69 16.21 31.38 -7.31
CA GLY A 69 15.76 32.26 -6.22
C GLY A 69 14.48 32.99 -6.62
N GLY A 70 13.61 33.23 -5.63
CA GLY A 70 12.28 33.82 -5.82
C GLY A 70 11.27 33.24 -4.85
N THR A 71 10.09 33.85 -4.79
CA THR A 71 9.02 33.40 -3.92
C THR A 71 8.24 32.28 -4.61
N GLU A 72 7.99 31.19 -3.89
CA GLU A 72 7.06 30.15 -4.29
C GLU A 72 5.67 30.75 -4.59
N ARG A 73 5.07 30.29 -5.66
CA ARG A 73 3.69 30.61 -6.03
C ARG A 73 2.83 29.36 -5.94
N VAL A 74 1.61 29.52 -5.44
CA VAL A 74 0.67 28.42 -5.20
C VAL A 74 -0.67 28.74 -5.80
N THR A 75 -1.30 27.75 -6.41
CA THR A 75 -2.69 27.80 -6.89
C THR A 75 -3.36 26.45 -6.66
N THR A 76 -4.64 26.38 -6.99
CA THR A 76 -5.42 25.13 -6.96
C THR A 76 -6.05 24.94 -8.33
N THR A 77 -6.08 23.72 -8.85
CA THR A 77 -6.68 23.42 -10.13
C THR A 77 -8.19 23.62 -10.12
N ALA A 78 -8.73 24.08 -11.25
CA ALA A 78 -10.17 24.10 -11.53
C ALA A 78 -10.72 22.66 -11.64
N THR A 79 -12.03 22.50 -11.74
CA THR A 79 -12.70 21.17 -11.78
C THR A 79 -12.28 20.30 -12.96
N ASP A 80 -11.85 20.91 -14.05
CA ASP A 80 -11.33 20.23 -15.27
C ASP A 80 -9.81 19.96 -15.21
N GLY A 81 -9.16 20.27 -14.06
CA GLY A 81 -7.75 20.10 -13.83
C GLY A 81 -6.86 21.24 -14.33
N THR A 82 -7.41 22.30 -14.94
CA THR A 82 -6.62 23.42 -15.45
C THR A 82 -6.17 24.36 -14.32
N PHE A 83 -5.03 25.02 -14.52
CA PHE A 83 -4.51 26.06 -13.63
C PHE A 83 -3.71 27.10 -14.41
N THR A 84 -3.57 28.28 -13.82
CA THR A 84 -2.73 29.38 -14.34
C THR A 84 -2.11 30.14 -13.17
N LEU A 85 -0.86 30.53 -13.33
CA LEU A 85 -0.08 31.33 -12.39
C LEU A 85 0.72 32.41 -13.12
N ASP A 86 0.41 33.66 -12.83
CA ASP A 86 1.07 34.84 -13.38
C ASP A 86 2.25 35.31 -12.51
N GLY A 87 3.11 36.13 -13.10
CA GLY A 87 4.18 36.82 -12.37
C GLY A 87 5.31 35.87 -11.92
N ILE A 88 5.55 34.82 -12.68
CA ILE A 88 6.65 33.87 -12.43
C ILE A 88 7.94 34.47 -13.03
N PRO A 89 9.03 34.68 -12.25
CA PRO A 89 10.29 35.13 -12.78
C PRO A 89 10.80 34.25 -13.90
N GLY A 90 11.42 34.88 -14.95
CA GLY A 90 12.06 34.13 -16.03
C GLY A 90 13.19 33.25 -15.50
N GLY A 91 13.33 32.06 -16.08
CA GLY A 91 14.34 31.05 -15.70
C GLY A 91 13.75 29.67 -15.41
N ARG A 92 14.59 28.77 -14.93
CA ARG A 92 14.18 27.39 -14.59
C ARG A 92 13.29 27.33 -13.34
N ILE A 93 12.21 26.60 -13.42
CA ILE A 93 11.25 26.39 -12.34
C ILE A 93 10.97 24.90 -12.14
N LEU A 94 10.59 24.54 -10.94
CA LEU A 94 9.98 23.25 -10.61
C LEU A 94 8.49 23.48 -10.33
N VAL A 95 7.64 22.77 -11.05
CA VAL A 95 6.19 22.75 -10.83
C VAL A 95 5.83 21.43 -10.16
N VAL A 96 5.14 21.51 -9.02
CA VAL A 96 4.77 20.34 -8.21
C VAL A 96 3.26 20.35 -8.01
N ALA A 97 2.62 19.20 -8.23
CA ALA A 97 1.21 18.96 -7.95
C ALA A 97 1.06 17.94 -6.82
N GLU A 98 0.24 18.28 -5.82
CA GLU A 98 0.00 17.46 -4.64
C GLU A 98 -1.49 17.47 -4.25
N ALA A 99 -2.00 16.32 -3.83
CA ALA A 99 -3.34 16.18 -3.24
C ALA A 99 -3.39 14.93 -2.35
N ASP A 100 -4.28 14.93 -1.37
CA ASP A 100 -4.44 13.81 -0.45
C ASP A 100 -4.81 12.53 -1.22
N GLY A 101 -4.15 11.41 -0.87
CA GLY A 101 -4.37 10.12 -1.51
C GLY A 101 -3.80 9.97 -2.91
N LEU A 102 -3.01 10.94 -3.38
CA LEU A 102 -2.31 10.88 -4.66
C LEU A 102 -0.79 10.97 -4.43
N ALA A 103 -0.03 10.32 -5.28
CA ALA A 103 1.41 10.48 -5.33
C ALA A 103 1.75 11.86 -5.91
N GLU A 104 2.72 12.56 -5.30
CA GLU A 104 3.20 13.85 -5.79
C GLU A 104 3.78 13.69 -7.19
N ALA A 105 3.43 14.63 -8.10
CA ALA A 105 4.03 14.71 -9.42
C ALA A 105 4.76 16.05 -9.59
N SER A 106 5.89 16.02 -10.26
CA SER A 106 6.66 17.23 -10.52
C SER A 106 7.22 17.26 -11.95
N VAL A 107 7.40 18.47 -12.47
CA VAL A 107 8.03 18.73 -13.78
C VAL A 107 8.90 19.98 -13.71
N GLU A 108 10.08 19.92 -14.30
CA GLU A 108 10.92 21.10 -14.52
C GLU A 108 10.64 21.70 -15.89
N THR A 109 10.55 23.03 -15.96
CA THR A 109 10.40 23.78 -17.20
C THR A 109 11.09 25.13 -17.10
N ASP A 110 11.25 25.83 -18.25
CA ASP A 110 11.79 27.16 -18.29
C ASP A 110 10.66 28.17 -18.56
N VAL A 111 10.66 29.26 -17.80
CA VAL A 111 9.75 30.39 -18.00
C VAL A 111 10.48 31.48 -18.77
N VAL A 112 9.89 31.93 -19.87
CA VAL A 112 10.38 33.08 -20.65
C VAL A 112 9.54 34.30 -20.30
N ALA A 113 10.19 35.40 -19.99
CA ALA A 113 9.51 36.66 -19.66
C ALA A 113 8.57 37.09 -20.79
N GLY A 114 7.36 37.46 -20.45
CA GLY A 114 6.30 37.87 -21.39
C GLY A 114 5.67 36.71 -22.20
N SER A 115 5.93 35.46 -21.82
CA SER A 115 5.38 34.29 -22.50
C SER A 115 4.67 33.36 -21.49
N THR A 116 3.80 32.50 -21.99
CA THR A 116 3.17 31.43 -21.22
C THR A 116 3.94 30.12 -21.44
N SER A 117 4.34 29.47 -20.37
CA SER A 117 4.90 28.11 -20.36
C SER A 117 3.81 27.10 -20.00
N GLU A 118 3.58 26.12 -20.88
CA GLU A 118 2.56 25.09 -20.66
C GLU A 118 3.17 23.83 -20.02
N VAL A 119 2.49 23.25 -19.02
CA VAL A 119 2.90 22.03 -18.33
C VAL A 119 1.74 21.04 -18.18
N LEU A 120 2.07 19.75 -18.23
CA LEU A 120 1.15 18.65 -17.92
C LEU A 120 1.72 17.87 -16.74
N LEU A 121 0.90 17.69 -15.71
CA LEU A 121 1.20 16.86 -14.55
C LEU A 121 0.21 15.72 -14.48
N GLN A 122 0.71 14.51 -14.22
CA GLN A 122 -0.14 13.33 -14.11
C GLN A 122 0.01 12.76 -12.70
N LEU A 123 -1.10 12.69 -11.98
CA LEU A 123 -1.15 12.19 -10.62
C LEU A 123 -1.65 10.75 -10.59
N ASN A 124 -0.93 9.91 -9.87
CA ASN A 124 -1.25 8.53 -9.57
C ASN A 124 -1.96 8.45 -8.22
N ALA A 125 -3.06 7.71 -8.13
CA ALA A 125 -3.67 7.44 -6.84
C ALA A 125 -2.81 6.48 -6.02
N LEU A 126 -2.76 6.70 -4.71
CA LEU A 126 -2.08 5.76 -3.81
C LEU A 126 -2.97 4.55 -3.56
N PRO A 127 -2.43 3.33 -3.57
CA PRO A 127 -3.16 2.14 -3.18
C PRO A 127 -3.58 2.22 -1.70
N VAL A 128 -4.69 1.56 -1.36
CA VAL A 128 -5.30 1.63 -0.04
C VAL A 128 -5.44 0.23 0.57
N VAL A 129 -4.93 0.05 1.78
CA VAL A 129 -5.21 -1.15 2.59
C VAL A 129 -6.55 -0.94 3.30
N THR A 130 -7.58 -1.67 2.88
CA THR A 130 -8.96 -1.52 3.37
C THR A 130 -9.25 -2.39 4.60
N ALA A 131 -8.58 -3.54 4.70
CA ALA A 131 -8.60 -4.41 5.86
C ALA A 131 -7.26 -5.13 6.00
N GLN A 132 -6.89 -5.47 7.22
CA GLN A 132 -5.67 -6.24 7.49
C GLN A 132 -5.75 -6.92 8.85
N ALA A 133 -5.11 -8.08 8.97
CA ALA A 133 -4.96 -8.80 10.22
C ALA A 133 -3.62 -9.55 10.26
N ALA A 134 -3.10 -9.73 11.47
CA ALA A 134 -1.95 -10.58 11.73
C ALA A 134 -2.23 -11.41 12.99
N ARG A 135 -1.99 -12.71 12.90
CA ARG A 135 -2.25 -13.65 14.00
C ARG A 135 -1.15 -14.69 14.12
N THR A 136 -0.92 -15.14 15.34
CA THR A 136 0.04 -16.19 15.64
C THR A 136 -0.65 -17.56 15.69
N VAL A 137 0.02 -18.56 15.16
CA VAL A 137 -0.46 -19.95 15.17
C VAL A 137 0.61 -20.84 15.79
N HIS A 138 0.22 -21.61 16.78
CA HIS A 138 1.01 -22.68 17.37
C HIS A 138 0.31 -24.01 17.14
N ILE A 139 1.02 -25.00 16.59
CA ILE A 139 0.50 -26.32 16.28
C ILE A 139 1.40 -27.38 16.93
N GLU A 140 0.87 -28.10 17.89
CA GLU A 140 1.45 -29.35 18.34
C GLU A 140 1.12 -30.47 17.35
N ARG A 141 2.07 -31.36 17.11
CA ARG A 141 1.93 -32.48 16.17
C ARG A 141 2.79 -33.67 16.57
N TRP A 142 2.42 -34.85 16.08
CA TRP A 142 3.21 -36.07 16.31
C TRP A 142 4.37 -36.20 15.31
N PHE A 143 4.17 -35.77 14.09
CA PHE A 143 5.19 -35.89 13.04
C PHE A 143 5.12 -34.73 12.04
N PRO A 144 6.31 -34.15 11.65
CA PRO A 144 7.62 -34.30 12.29
C PRO A 144 7.54 -33.88 13.76
N ASP A 145 8.33 -34.54 14.63
CA ASP A 145 8.34 -34.20 16.07
C ASP A 145 8.96 -32.81 16.25
N ALA A 146 8.17 -31.87 16.54
CA ALA A 146 8.42 -30.49 16.98
C ALA A 146 7.16 -29.64 16.71
N PRO A 147 6.85 -28.69 17.57
CA PRO A 147 5.77 -27.76 17.34
C PRO A 147 6.05 -26.85 16.12
N VAL A 148 4.99 -26.41 15.48
CA VAL A 148 5.07 -25.38 14.43
C VAL A 148 4.58 -24.06 15.03
N PHE A 149 5.40 -23.03 14.90
CA PHE A 149 5.01 -21.65 15.15
C PHE A 149 4.99 -20.89 13.84
N ARG A 150 3.93 -20.13 13.62
CA ARG A 150 3.69 -19.42 12.36
C ARG A 150 3.05 -18.05 12.62
N LEU A 151 3.38 -17.10 11.76
CA LEU A 151 2.64 -15.87 11.59
C LEU A 151 1.74 -16.01 10.35
N GLU A 152 0.45 -15.77 10.52
CA GLU A 152 -0.49 -15.60 9.42
C GLU A 152 -0.82 -14.12 9.28
N VAL A 153 -0.76 -13.62 8.05
CA VAL A 153 -1.04 -12.22 7.71
C VAL A 153 -2.02 -12.21 6.55
N GLU A 154 -3.02 -11.37 6.63
CA GLU A 154 -3.98 -11.13 5.56
C GLU A 154 -4.20 -9.63 5.37
N ALA A 155 -4.44 -9.22 4.14
CA ALA A 155 -4.75 -7.84 3.77
C ALA A 155 -5.71 -7.80 2.58
N ASP A 156 -6.70 -6.91 2.65
CA ASP A 156 -7.51 -6.51 1.52
C ASP A 156 -7.00 -5.14 1.02
N VAL A 157 -6.71 -5.08 -0.28
CA VAL A 157 -6.09 -3.92 -0.92
C VAL A 157 -6.92 -3.51 -2.13
N THR A 158 -7.05 -2.21 -2.34
CA THR A 158 -7.67 -1.63 -3.53
C THR A 158 -6.81 -0.52 -4.08
N ASP A 159 -6.87 -0.29 -5.39
CA ASP A 159 -6.31 0.91 -6.00
C ASP A 159 -7.45 1.75 -6.61
N PRO A 160 -7.53 3.08 -6.26
CA PRO A 160 -8.58 3.94 -6.79
C PRO A 160 -8.48 4.20 -8.29
N ASP A 161 -7.31 4.09 -8.90
CA ASP A 161 -7.15 4.26 -10.34
C ASP A 161 -7.70 3.05 -11.10
N ARG A 162 -7.43 1.83 -10.61
CA ARG A 162 -8.05 0.58 -11.10
C ARG A 162 -7.66 -0.62 -10.21
N PRO A 163 -8.53 -1.63 -10.08
CA PRO A 163 -8.24 -2.79 -9.22
C PRO A 163 -6.99 -3.59 -9.62
N SER A 164 -6.56 -3.51 -10.88
CA SER A 164 -5.37 -4.23 -11.38
C SER A 164 -4.06 -3.43 -11.25
N ASP A 165 -4.07 -2.31 -10.53
CA ASP A 165 -2.91 -1.43 -10.41
C ASP A 165 -2.01 -1.76 -9.21
N VAL A 166 -2.25 -2.85 -8.52
CA VAL A 166 -1.39 -3.35 -7.44
C VAL A 166 -0.32 -4.26 -8.04
N ASP A 167 0.97 -3.91 -7.84
CA ASP A 167 2.12 -4.69 -8.27
C ASP A 167 2.62 -5.63 -7.17
N ALA A 168 2.76 -5.13 -5.94
CA ALA A 168 3.27 -5.93 -4.83
C ALA A 168 2.65 -5.54 -3.49
N VAL A 169 2.44 -6.55 -2.64
CA VAL A 169 2.02 -6.38 -1.25
C VAL A 169 2.99 -7.11 -0.33
N ALA A 170 3.45 -6.48 0.72
CA ALA A 170 4.40 -7.07 1.67
C ALA A 170 4.11 -6.68 3.12
N LEU A 171 4.39 -7.59 4.03
CA LEU A 171 4.54 -7.30 5.45
C LEU A 171 5.89 -6.64 5.69
N VAL A 172 5.91 -5.50 6.37
CA VAL A 172 7.12 -4.77 6.74
C VAL A 172 7.18 -4.56 8.25
N VAL A 173 8.35 -4.80 8.84
CA VAL A 173 8.67 -4.49 10.23
C VAL A 173 9.96 -3.67 10.22
N GLU A 174 9.83 -2.36 10.14
CA GLU A 174 10.96 -1.43 9.94
C GLU A 174 12.01 -1.54 11.03
N SER A 175 11.58 -1.66 12.31
CA SER A 175 12.47 -1.79 13.46
C SER A 175 13.41 -3.02 13.40
N LEU A 176 13.04 -4.03 12.62
CA LEU A 176 13.80 -5.27 12.45
C LEU A 176 14.41 -5.40 11.04
N GLY A 177 14.21 -4.42 10.18
CA GLY A 177 14.62 -4.51 8.77
C GLY A 177 14.00 -5.71 8.04
N PHE A 178 12.81 -6.14 8.46
CA PHE A 178 12.16 -7.33 7.94
C PHE A 178 11.11 -6.97 6.91
N ARG A 179 11.09 -7.73 5.80
CA ARG A 179 10.10 -7.63 4.73
C ARG A 179 9.76 -9.03 4.21
N ALA A 180 8.48 -9.34 4.09
CA ALA A 180 7.99 -10.60 3.53
C ALA A 180 6.83 -10.34 2.56
N PRO A 181 6.87 -10.90 1.34
CA PRO A 181 5.78 -10.73 0.38
C PRO A 181 4.52 -11.46 0.82
N LEU A 182 3.36 -10.88 0.49
CA LEU A 182 2.07 -11.54 0.52
C LEU A 182 1.72 -12.02 -0.89
N THR A 183 0.97 -13.14 -0.97
CA THR A 183 0.50 -13.71 -2.22
C THR A 183 -0.97 -13.37 -2.43
N GLU A 184 -1.35 -12.97 -3.63
CA GLU A 184 -2.75 -12.77 -3.97
C GLU A 184 -3.48 -14.13 -4.03
N VAL A 185 -4.53 -14.25 -3.24
CA VAL A 185 -5.37 -15.48 -3.14
C VAL A 185 -6.77 -15.27 -3.74
N GLY A 186 -7.09 -14.06 -4.10
CA GLY A 186 -8.32 -13.63 -4.76
C GLY A 186 -8.23 -12.15 -5.09
N PRO A 187 -9.13 -11.59 -5.91
CA PRO A 187 -9.07 -10.19 -6.34
C PRO A 187 -8.92 -9.22 -5.16
N GLY A 188 -7.77 -8.55 -5.07
CA GLY A 188 -7.44 -7.60 -4.03
C GLY A 188 -7.21 -8.20 -2.63
N ARG A 189 -7.21 -9.51 -2.48
CA ARG A 189 -6.97 -10.19 -1.22
C ARG A 189 -5.61 -10.88 -1.22
N TYR A 190 -4.79 -10.55 -0.24
CA TYR A 190 -3.41 -11.01 -0.09
C TYR A 190 -3.19 -11.72 1.23
N GLU A 191 -2.44 -12.83 1.21
CA GLU A 191 -2.15 -13.63 2.40
C GLU A 191 -0.67 -14.05 2.44
N ALA A 192 -0.16 -14.24 3.65
CA ALA A 192 1.11 -14.92 3.89
C ALA A 192 1.01 -15.79 5.14
N ALA A 193 1.63 -16.96 5.07
CA ALA A 193 1.81 -17.87 6.20
C ALA A 193 3.33 -18.10 6.39
N LEU A 194 3.92 -17.44 7.37
CA LEU A 194 5.35 -17.39 7.59
C LEU A 194 5.71 -18.29 8.79
N ASP A 195 6.41 -19.39 8.53
CA ASP A 195 6.93 -20.23 9.59
C ASP A 195 7.99 -19.49 10.42
N ALA A 196 8.12 -19.83 11.69
CA ALA A 196 9.04 -19.15 12.61
C ALA A 196 10.47 -19.03 12.07
N ALA A 197 10.96 -20.04 11.37
CA ALA A 197 12.29 -20.03 10.77
C ALA A 197 12.52 -18.91 9.72
N ALA A 198 11.47 -18.41 9.11
CA ALA A 198 11.53 -17.30 8.14
C ALA A 198 11.44 -15.92 8.81
N LEU A 199 11.16 -15.86 10.11
CA LEU A 199 10.99 -14.62 10.87
C LEU A 199 12.30 -14.17 11.53
N PRO A 200 12.43 -12.89 11.88
CA PRO A 200 13.58 -12.38 12.60
C PRO A 200 13.87 -13.19 13.88
N GLY A 201 15.12 -13.58 14.08
CA GLY A 201 15.52 -14.42 15.21
C GLY A 201 15.01 -15.86 15.19
N GLY A 202 14.37 -16.31 14.09
CA GLY A 202 13.84 -17.67 13.97
C GLY A 202 12.62 -17.97 14.84
N GLN A 203 11.89 -16.95 15.27
CA GLN A 203 10.78 -17.13 16.22
C GLN A 203 9.70 -16.04 16.07
N VAL A 204 8.44 -16.41 16.27
CA VAL A 204 7.30 -15.48 16.20
C VAL A 204 7.35 -14.44 17.33
N GLN A 205 7.89 -14.80 18.48
CA GLN A 205 8.00 -13.94 19.67
C GLN A 205 8.82 -12.67 19.41
N SER A 206 9.74 -12.68 18.44
CA SER A 206 10.53 -11.50 18.06
C SER A 206 9.69 -10.34 17.51
N LEU A 207 8.46 -10.64 17.06
CA LEU A 207 7.52 -9.66 16.51
C LEU A 207 6.58 -9.07 17.57
N LEU A 208 6.58 -9.60 18.79
CA LEU A 208 5.73 -9.06 19.86
C LEU A 208 6.15 -7.63 20.21
N GLY A 209 5.19 -6.72 20.25
CA GLY A 209 5.42 -5.31 20.52
C GLY A 209 6.04 -4.51 19.38
N GLN A 210 6.28 -5.13 18.23
CA GLN A 210 6.71 -4.43 17.02
C GLN A 210 5.50 -3.88 16.24
N ALA A 211 5.71 -2.78 15.53
CA ALA A 211 4.73 -2.26 14.57
C ALA A 211 4.88 -3.01 13.23
N LEU A 212 3.89 -3.84 12.92
CA LEU A 212 3.79 -4.52 11.64
C LEU A 212 2.95 -3.65 10.70
N ARG A 213 3.38 -3.47 9.44
CA ARG A 213 2.63 -2.72 8.45
C ARG A 213 2.51 -3.51 7.15
N ILE A 214 1.41 -3.32 6.46
CA ILE A 214 1.27 -3.78 5.08
C ILE A 214 1.74 -2.64 4.18
N GLU A 215 2.76 -2.92 3.38
CA GLU A 215 3.25 -2.04 2.34
C GLU A 215 2.69 -2.51 1.01
N VAL A 216 2.13 -1.58 0.25
CA VAL A 216 1.58 -1.83 -1.09
C VAL A 216 2.33 -0.97 -2.07
N THR A 217 2.79 -1.56 -3.16
CA THR A 217 3.37 -0.86 -4.30
C THR A 217 2.45 -1.06 -5.49
N ASP A 218 2.12 0.02 -6.19
CA ASP A 218 1.35 -0.06 -7.42
C ASP A 218 2.24 -0.23 -8.67
N VAL A 219 1.61 -0.43 -9.83
CA VAL A 219 2.32 -0.62 -11.11
C VAL A 219 3.08 0.65 -11.56
N ALA A 220 2.64 1.82 -11.13
CA ALA A 220 3.32 3.10 -11.40
C ALA A 220 4.49 3.36 -10.45
N GLY A 221 4.66 2.54 -9.41
CA GLY A 221 5.72 2.62 -8.42
C GLY A 221 5.41 3.48 -7.19
N ALA A 222 4.17 3.93 -7.01
CA ALA A 222 3.80 4.60 -5.77
C ALA A 222 3.65 3.59 -4.64
N VAL A 223 4.01 4.01 -3.42
CA VAL A 223 4.04 3.15 -2.23
C VAL A 223 3.12 3.72 -1.16
N ALA A 224 2.26 2.87 -0.62
CA ALA A 224 1.43 3.18 0.53
C ALA A 224 1.67 2.20 1.67
N LEU A 225 1.54 2.71 2.90
CA LEU A 225 1.64 1.91 4.12
C LEU A 225 0.28 1.87 4.81
N GLY A 226 -0.20 0.67 5.09
CA GLY A 226 -1.36 0.46 5.95
C GLY A 226 -1.14 0.94 7.38
N PRO A 227 -2.20 1.04 8.19
CA PRO A 227 -2.09 1.35 9.61
C PRO A 227 -1.25 0.27 10.34
N PRO A 228 -0.60 0.60 11.46
CA PRO A 228 0.20 -0.39 12.18
C PRO A 228 -0.68 -1.47 12.81
N LEU A 229 -0.26 -2.73 12.66
CA LEU A 229 -0.73 -3.89 13.39
C LEU A 229 0.23 -4.21 14.53
N ALA A 230 -0.27 -4.76 15.63
CA ALA A 230 0.54 -5.25 16.72
C ALA A 230 0.13 -6.68 17.09
N LEU A 231 1.11 -7.57 17.20
CA LEU A 231 0.89 -8.88 17.78
C LEU A 231 0.88 -8.75 19.31
N VAL A 232 -0.20 -9.24 19.93
CA VAL A 232 -0.38 -9.10 21.38
C VAL A 232 0.19 -10.28 22.14
N ARG A 233 0.27 -11.47 21.53
CA ARG A 233 0.78 -12.70 22.17
C ARG A 233 1.03 -13.83 21.19
N VAL A 234 1.77 -14.83 21.68
CA VAL A 234 1.83 -16.19 21.14
C VAL A 234 1.20 -17.10 22.18
N ILE A 235 0.23 -17.94 21.80
CA ILE A 235 -0.39 -18.91 22.68
C ILE A 235 0.48 -20.18 22.65
N GLU A 236 1.37 -20.32 23.63
CA GLU A 236 2.29 -21.47 23.71
C GLU A 236 1.62 -22.71 24.33
N GLN A 237 0.65 -22.49 25.20
CA GLN A 237 -0.08 -23.56 25.86
C GLN A 237 -1.19 -24.11 24.96
N THR A 238 -1.23 -25.42 24.77
CA THR A 238 -2.27 -26.11 24.01
C THR A 238 -3.20 -26.90 24.93
N PRO A 239 -4.49 -27.06 24.59
CA PRO A 239 -5.34 -28.04 25.23
C PRO A 239 -4.83 -29.45 24.92
N LEU A 240 -5.09 -30.40 25.80
CA LEU A 240 -4.64 -31.78 25.62
C LEU A 240 -5.83 -32.69 25.35
N THR A 241 -5.83 -33.37 24.20
CA THR A 241 -6.83 -34.41 23.88
C THR A 241 -6.81 -35.54 24.96
N ALA A 242 -7.95 -36.02 25.36
CA ALA A 242 -8.09 -37.05 26.38
C ALA A 242 -8.80 -38.32 25.87
N SER A 243 -9.95 -38.19 25.21
CA SER A 243 -10.73 -39.31 24.68
C SER A 243 -11.56 -38.87 23.46
N PRO A 244 -11.68 -39.71 22.40
CA PRO A 244 -10.89 -40.92 22.13
C PRO A 244 -9.50 -40.59 21.66
N GLN A 245 -8.49 -41.42 21.94
CA GLN A 245 -7.13 -41.30 21.50
C GLN A 245 -6.42 -42.67 21.41
N GLY A 246 -5.21 -42.72 20.81
CA GLY A 246 -4.38 -43.92 20.74
C GLY A 246 -4.90 -44.99 19.77
N LEU A 247 -5.61 -44.58 18.73
CA LEU A 247 -6.18 -45.47 17.68
C LEU A 247 -7.16 -46.52 18.23
N VAL A 248 -7.83 -46.20 19.34
CA VAL A 248 -8.86 -47.09 19.91
C VAL A 248 -10.02 -47.28 18.95
N THR A 249 -10.56 -48.50 18.88
CA THR A 249 -11.82 -48.76 18.20
C THR A 249 -12.98 -48.35 19.11
N LEU A 250 -13.88 -47.54 18.59
CA LEU A 250 -15.01 -47.03 19.38
C LEU A 250 -16.03 -48.08 19.69
N ALA A 251 -16.51 -48.10 20.95
CA ALA A 251 -17.61 -48.94 21.38
C ALA A 251 -18.98 -48.25 21.19
N ALA A 252 -18.99 -46.90 21.07
CA ALA A 252 -20.17 -46.07 20.88
C ALA A 252 -19.98 -45.07 19.76
N ASN A 253 -21.05 -44.81 18.99
CA ASN A 253 -21.09 -43.89 17.88
C ASN A 253 -22.45 -43.17 17.84
N PRO A 254 -22.57 -41.84 17.98
CA PRO A 254 -21.47 -40.87 17.89
C PRO A 254 -20.56 -40.86 19.13
N PRO A 255 -19.25 -40.53 18.95
CA PRO A 255 -18.32 -40.40 20.07
C PRO A 255 -18.50 -39.08 20.82
N VAL A 256 -18.01 -39.08 22.07
CA VAL A 256 -17.81 -37.87 22.85
C VAL A 256 -16.30 -37.54 22.81
N LEU A 257 -15.98 -36.35 22.35
CA LEU A 257 -14.60 -35.80 22.36
C LEU A 257 -14.36 -35.17 23.74
N GLU A 258 -13.31 -35.58 24.43
CA GLU A 258 -12.97 -35.05 25.76
C GLU A 258 -11.51 -34.51 25.73
N TRP A 259 -11.28 -33.39 26.41
CA TRP A 259 -9.98 -32.78 26.53
C TRP A 259 -9.72 -32.18 27.91
N ARG A 260 -8.44 -32.00 28.22
CA ARG A 260 -8.01 -31.25 29.38
C ARG A 260 -7.91 -29.78 28.99
N PRO A 261 -8.54 -28.87 29.76
CA PRO A 261 -8.53 -27.45 29.41
C PRO A 261 -7.13 -26.84 29.49
N ALA A 262 -6.88 -25.84 28.64
CA ALA A 262 -5.74 -24.96 28.78
C ALA A 262 -6.01 -23.95 29.91
N ALA A 263 -5.01 -23.70 30.77
CA ALA A 263 -5.09 -22.69 31.81
C ALA A 263 -4.50 -21.36 31.32
N LEU A 264 -5.32 -20.53 30.69
CA LEU A 264 -4.90 -19.29 30.04
C LEU A 264 -5.43 -18.07 30.81
N PRO A 265 -4.59 -17.01 31.00
CA PRO A 265 -4.99 -15.82 31.78
C PRO A 265 -5.78 -14.77 30.97
N PHE A 266 -6.40 -15.17 29.87
CA PHE A 266 -7.15 -14.30 28.97
C PHE A 266 -8.38 -15.00 28.41
N ALA A 267 -9.32 -14.24 27.85
CA ALA A 267 -10.52 -14.77 27.21
C ALA A 267 -10.17 -15.51 25.91
N PHE A 268 -10.77 -16.69 25.74
CA PHE A 268 -10.59 -17.52 24.55
C PHE A 268 -11.83 -18.39 24.31
N THR A 269 -11.87 -19.03 23.16
CA THR A 269 -12.84 -20.08 22.81
C THR A 269 -12.11 -21.33 22.36
N TYR A 270 -12.81 -22.49 22.46
CA TYR A 270 -12.34 -23.71 21.81
C TYR A 270 -13.00 -23.90 20.45
N ARG A 271 -12.27 -24.60 19.57
CA ARG A 271 -12.78 -25.21 18.35
C ARG A 271 -12.29 -26.65 18.27
N ALA A 272 -13.23 -27.59 18.04
CA ALA A 272 -12.90 -28.99 17.82
C ALA A 272 -13.12 -29.35 16.35
N ASP A 273 -12.13 -29.98 15.74
CA ASP A 273 -12.16 -30.41 14.34
C ASP A 273 -11.98 -31.93 14.28
N VAL A 274 -12.83 -32.60 13.50
CA VAL A 274 -12.78 -34.07 13.27
C VAL A 274 -12.52 -34.34 11.81
N PHE A 275 -11.54 -35.20 11.55
CA PHE A 275 -11.09 -35.54 10.21
C PHE A 275 -11.22 -37.04 9.97
N LEU A 276 -11.75 -37.42 8.81
CA LEU A 276 -11.68 -38.78 8.26
C LEU A 276 -10.37 -38.92 7.47
N ILE A 277 -9.63 -39.98 7.72
CA ILE A 277 -8.47 -40.36 6.91
C ILE A 277 -9.00 -41.22 5.76
N ASP A 278 -8.90 -40.74 4.53
CA ASP A 278 -9.35 -41.50 3.37
C ASP A 278 -8.41 -42.66 3.00
N GLY A 279 -8.79 -43.44 1.99
CA GLY A 279 -8.00 -44.60 1.54
C GLY A 279 -6.63 -44.25 0.98
N ALA A 280 -6.34 -42.96 0.66
CA ALA A 280 -5.04 -42.44 0.26
C ALA A 280 -4.24 -41.87 1.45
N GLY A 281 -4.78 -41.89 2.65
CA GLY A 281 -4.18 -41.31 3.85
C GLY A 281 -4.35 -39.79 3.95
N ILE A 282 -5.25 -39.19 3.16
CA ILE A 282 -5.50 -37.75 3.16
C ILE A 282 -6.59 -37.43 4.18
N PRO A 283 -6.35 -36.46 5.10
CA PRO A 283 -7.34 -36.04 6.07
C PRO A 283 -8.40 -35.13 5.43
N ASN A 284 -9.67 -35.48 5.63
CA ASN A 284 -10.82 -34.72 5.19
C ASN A 284 -11.59 -34.21 6.40
N LEU A 285 -11.73 -32.89 6.58
CA LEU A 285 -12.53 -32.30 7.64
C LEU A 285 -14.00 -32.67 7.44
N ILE A 286 -14.60 -33.33 8.43
CA ILE A 286 -15.99 -33.80 8.35
C ILE A 286 -16.92 -33.12 9.35
N GLN A 287 -16.42 -32.74 10.52
CA GLN A 287 -17.15 -31.98 11.53
C GLN A 287 -16.24 -30.93 12.15
N SER A 288 -16.80 -29.77 12.43
CA SER A 288 -16.16 -28.69 13.17
C SER A 288 -17.18 -28.07 14.13
N ALA A 289 -16.76 -27.82 15.35
CA ALA A 289 -17.53 -27.07 16.35
C ALA A 289 -16.68 -25.92 16.88
N ASP A 290 -17.09 -24.70 16.59
CA ASP A 290 -16.36 -23.47 16.94
C ASP A 290 -17.08 -22.70 18.06
N GLY A 291 -16.38 -21.72 18.67
CA GLY A 291 -16.95 -20.85 19.69
C GLY A 291 -17.30 -21.52 20.99
N LEU A 292 -16.74 -22.71 21.28
CA LEU A 292 -17.01 -23.43 22.52
C LEU A 292 -16.45 -22.68 23.73
N SER A 293 -17.23 -22.63 24.82
CA SER A 293 -16.84 -21.97 26.07
C SER A 293 -15.53 -22.55 26.65
N PRO A 294 -14.67 -21.74 27.31
CA PRO A 294 -13.50 -22.23 28.04
C PRO A 294 -13.84 -23.28 29.14
N ALA A 295 -15.08 -23.30 29.64
CA ALA A 295 -15.55 -24.30 30.60
C ALA A 295 -15.92 -25.65 29.96
N THR A 296 -16.00 -25.71 28.62
CA THR A 296 -16.32 -26.95 27.89
C THR A 296 -15.11 -27.87 27.88
N THR A 297 -15.28 -29.11 28.33
CA THR A 297 -14.23 -30.14 28.35
C THR A 297 -14.64 -31.41 27.65
N ALA A 298 -15.90 -31.47 27.17
CA ALA A 298 -16.46 -32.57 26.44
C ALA A 298 -17.44 -32.11 25.36
N LEU A 299 -17.40 -32.73 24.18
CA LEU A 299 -18.26 -32.44 23.05
C LEU A 299 -18.83 -33.75 22.48
N PRO A 300 -20.10 -34.06 22.71
CA PRO A 300 -20.78 -35.13 21.96
C PRO A 300 -20.89 -34.70 20.49
N LEU A 301 -20.48 -35.56 19.57
CA LEU A 301 -20.65 -35.24 18.14
C LEU A 301 -22.14 -35.28 17.78
N ALA A 302 -22.55 -34.38 16.88
CA ALA A 302 -23.95 -34.21 16.50
C ALA A 302 -24.52 -35.42 15.72
N SER A 303 -23.67 -36.17 15.01
CA SER A 303 -24.07 -37.31 14.19
C SER A 303 -23.07 -38.46 14.28
N ALA A 304 -23.60 -39.68 14.08
CA ALA A 304 -22.78 -40.88 13.96
C ALA A 304 -21.80 -40.75 12.76
N LEU A 305 -20.63 -41.33 12.92
CA LEU A 305 -19.59 -41.37 11.92
C LEU A 305 -19.69 -42.68 11.11
N ALA A 306 -19.33 -42.67 9.83
CA ALA A 306 -19.17 -43.86 9.00
C ALA A 306 -18.01 -44.73 9.52
N PRO A 307 -17.96 -46.03 9.19
CA PRO A 307 -16.77 -46.84 9.45
C PRO A 307 -15.53 -46.25 8.84
N GLY A 308 -14.41 -46.22 9.59
CA GLY A 308 -13.15 -45.63 9.09
C GLY A 308 -12.17 -45.20 10.19
N ASP A 309 -11.03 -44.70 9.76
CA ASP A 309 -10.00 -44.16 10.62
C ASP A 309 -10.15 -42.63 10.70
N TYR A 310 -10.09 -42.12 11.90
CA TYR A 310 -10.33 -40.72 12.21
C TYR A 310 -9.24 -40.18 13.09
N TYR A 311 -9.07 -38.87 13.04
CA TYR A 311 -8.44 -38.11 14.12
C TYR A 311 -9.21 -36.82 14.40
N TRP A 312 -9.00 -36.26 15.57
CA TRP A 312 -9.53 -34.97 15.95
C TRP A 312 -8.46 -34.10 16.61
N THR A 313 -8.71 -32.80 16.60
CA THR A 313 -7.85 -31.79 17.25
C THR A 313 -8.73 -30.80 17.99
N ILE A 314 -8.16 -30.15 18.99
CA ILE A 314 -8.78 -29.06 19.72
C ILE A 314 -7.91 -27.82 19.65
N TRP A 315 -8.51 -26.72 19.25
CA TRP A 315 -7.89 -25.41 19.16
C TRP A 315 -8.31 -24.53 20.31
N VAL A 316 -7.44 -23.62 20.73
CA VAL A 316 -7.73 -22.41 21.50
C VAL A 316 -7.59 -21.23 20.59
N THR A 317 -8.52 -20.27 20.63
CA THR A 317 -8.46 -19.03 19.86
C THR A 317 -8.80 -17.87 20.78
N ASP A 318 -7.93 -16.83 20.83
CA ASP A 318 -8.21 -15.60 21.57
C ASP A 318 -9.01 -14.58 20.72
N ALA A 319 -9.39 -13.46 21.33
CA ALA A 319 -10.18 -12.42 20.67
C ALA A 319 -9.43 -11.73 19.50
N ALA A 320 -8.10 -11.82 19.44
CA ALA A 320 -7.29 -11.29 18.35
C ALA A 320 -7.05 -12.30 17.21
N GLY A 321 -7.59 -13.54 17.36
CA GLY A 321 -7.43 -14.62 16.39
C GLY A 321 -6.13 -15.42 16.55
N ASN A 322 -5.29 -15.11 17.55
CA ASN A 322 -4.14 -15.96 17.88
C ASN A 322 -4.63 -17.31 18.36
N ARG A 323 -3.98 -18.38 17.89
CA ARG A 323 -4.49 -19.73 18.13
C ARG A 323 -3.40 -20.75 18.42
N SER A 324 -3.77 -21.78 19.20
CA SER A 324 -2.93 -22.95 19.40
C SER A 324 -3.74 -24.24 19.30
N ARG A 325 -3.11 -25.30 18.79
CA ARG A 325 -3.76 -26.59 18.49
C ARG A 325 -3.06 -27.73 19.23
N SER A 326 -3.88 -28.65 19.79
CA SER A 326 -3.41 -29.91 20.33
C SER A 326 -2.73 -30.80 19.29
N LYS A 327 -2.01 -31.82 19.74
CA LYS A 327 -1.68 -32.98 18.90
C LYS A 327 -2.95 -33.67 18.40
N GLU A 328 -2.81 -34.39 17.30
CA GLU A 328 -3.87 -35.22 16.73
C GLU A 328 -4.18 -36.38 17.68
N ALA A 329 -5.47 -36.70 17.88
CA ALA A 329 -5.93 -37.85 18.62
C ALA A 329 -6.70 -38.82 17.72
N GLY A 330 -6.08 -39.94 17.38
CA GLY A 330 -6.62 -40.94 16.46
C GLY A 330 -7.57 -41.91 17.12
N PHE A 331 -8.62 -42.35 16.35
CA PHE A 331 -9.54 -43.39 16.71
C PHE A 331 -10.12 -44.07 15.46
N ARG A 332 -10.75 -45.24 15.66
CA ARG A 332 -11.42 -46.02 14.61
C ARG A 332 -12.87 -46.20 14.90
N VAL A 333 -13.72 -46.06 13.89
CA VAL A 333 -15.13 -46.47 13.89
C VAL A 333 -15.22 -47.81 13.14
N PRO A 334 -15.82 -48.85 13.77
CA PRO A 334 -15.92 -50.19 13.19
C PRO A 334 -16.90 -50.28 12.03
#